data_584b5fb5fc65108eb8c7b21221575489
#
_entry.id   584b5fb5fc65108eb8c7b21221575489
#
_cell.length_a   1.000
_cell.length_b   1.000
_cell.length_c   1.000
_cell.angle_alpha   90.00
_cell.angle_beta   90.00
_cell.angle_gamma   90.00
#
_symmetry.space_group_name_H-M   'P 1'
#
loop_
_entity.id
_entity.type
_entity.pdbx_description
1 polymer ?
#
loop_
_entity_poly.entity_id
_entity_poly.type
_entity_poly.pdbx_seq_one_letter_code
_entity_poly.pdbx_strand_id
1 'polypeptide(L)' 'MIAELSGTLLRRTPAGVVVDVGGVGFSLLVPLSTYRELGRVGSEVRLHTHLHVREDALELFGFVTTSELAMFRALISV' A
#
# COMPACT_ATOMS: atom_id res chain seq x y z
N MET A 1 -6.12 1.06 13.52
CA MET A 1 -6.25 0.83 12.06
C MET A 1 -5.23 1.66 11.31
N ILE A 2 -4.63 1.10 10.28
CA ILE A 2 -3.59 1.80 9.51
C ILE A 2 -4.26 2.53 8.35
N ALA A 3 -4.22 3.86 8.38
CA ALA A 3 -4.90 4.70 7.38
C ALA A 3 -3.96 5.15 6.26
N GLU A 4 -2.71 5.39 6.57
CA GLU A 4 -1.68 5.77 5.60
C GLU A 4 -0.30 5.44 6.14
N LEU A 5 0.64 5.31 5.21
CA LEU A 5 2.04 5.12 5.52
C LEU A 5 2.87 6.13 4.75
N SER A 6 3.89 6.68 5.42
CA SER A 6 4.89 7.53 4.79
C SER A 6 6.25 6.98 5.16
N GLY A 7 7.10 6.78 4.20
CA GLY A 7 8.44 6.27 4.47
C GLY A 7 9.24 6.08 3.21
N THR A 8 10.25 5.23 3.31
CA THR A 8 11.18 4.98 2.22
C THR A 8 10.82 3.69 1.50
N LEU A 9 10.73 3.74 0.19
CA LEU A 9 10.44 2.56 -0.62
C LEU A 9 11.65 1.64 -0.65
N LEU A 10 11.54 0.45 -0.04
CA LEU A 10 12.63 -0.52 0.02
C LEU A 10 12.61 -1.52 -1.13
N ARG A 11 11.42 -1.96 -1.52
CA ARG A 11 11.25 -2.93 -2.61
C ARG A 11 10.06 -2.54 -3.45
N ARG A 12 10.16 -2.84 -4.73
CA ARG A 12 9.15 -2.47 -5.69
C ARG A 12 9.02 -3.58 -6.71
N THR A 13 7.95 -4.35 -6.62
CA THR A 13 7.63 -5.41 -7.57
C THR A 13 6.17 -5.30 -7.98
N PRO A 14 5.78 -5.84 -9.14
CA PRO A 14 4.38 -5.84 -9.52
C PRO A 14 3.48 -6.60 -8.54
N ALA A 15 4.04 -7.51 -7.76
CA ALA A 15 3.29 -8.29 -6.78
C ALA A 15 3.07 -7.52 -5.47
N GLY A 16 3.89 -6.49 -5.21
CA GLY A 16 3.77 -5.73 -3.98
C GLY A 16 5.00 -4.90 -3.70
N VAL A 17 4.90 -4.05 -2.71
CA VAL A 17 5.99 -3.15 -2.34
C VAL A 17 6.27 -3.26 -0.85
N VAL A 18 7.47 -2.84 -0.45
CA VAL A 18 7.84 -2.76 0.97
C VAL A 18 8.26 -1.33 1.26
N VAL A 19 7.66 -0.75 2.29
CA VAL A 19 7.95 0.61 2.73
C VAL A 19 8.53 0.56 4.13
N ASP A 20 9.67 1.21 4.32
CA ASP A 20 10.31 1.34 5.61
C ASP A 20 9.77 2.57 6.33
N VAL A 21 9.15 2.35 7.47
CA VAL A 21 8.62 3.41 8.32
C VAL A 21 9.29 3.30 9.67
N GLY A 22 10.29 4.14 9.91
CA GLY A 22 11.01 4.17 11.18
C GLY A 22 11.69 2.85 11.53
N GLY A 23 12.15 2.10 10.55
CA GLY A 23 12.82 0.82 10.77
C GLY A 23 11.91 -0.38 10.65
N VAL A 24 10.60 -0.17 10.46
CA VAL A 24 9.64 -1.26 10.28
C VAL A 24 9.30 -1.36 8.79
N GLY A 25 9.50 -2.53 8.20
CA GLY A 25 9.17 -2.76 6.80
C GLY A 25 7.74 -3.25 6.65
N PHE A 26 6.89 -2.43 6.04
CA PHE A 26 5.51 -2.80 5.76
C PHE A 26 5.40 -3.34 4.35
N SER A 27 4.83 -4.53 4.21
CA SER A 27 4.58 -5.14 2.91
C SER A 27 3.16 -4.81 2.49
N LEU A 28 3.00 -4.22 1.30
CA LEU A 28 1.70 -3.79 0.81
C LEU A 28 1.45 -4.37 -0.57
N LEU A 29 0.20 -4.74 -0.80
CA LEU A 29 -0.29 -5.05 -2.14
C LEU A 29 -0.78 -3.75 -2.74
N VAL A 30 -0.41 -3.49 -3.98
CA VAL A 30 -0.80 -2.25 -4.66
C VAL A 30 -1.35 -2.57 -6.04
N PRO A 31 -2.34 -1.79 -6.54
CA PRO A 31 -2.80 -1.99 -7.90
C PRO A 31 -1.74 -1.48 -8.90
N LEU A 32 -1.86 -1.92 -10.14
CA LEU A 32 -0.90 -1.54 -11.17
C LEU A 32 -0.81 -0.02 -11.35
N SER A 33 -1.94 0.68 -11.22
CA SER A 33 -1.97 2.14 -11.31
C SER A 33 -1.08 2.79 -10.26
N THR A 34 -1.15 2.31 -9.02
CA THR A 34 -0.30 2.80 -7.93
C THR A 34 1.16 2.42 -8.19
N TYR A 35 1.41 1.18 -8.58
CA TYR A 35 2.76 0.70 -8.89
C TYR A 35 3.45 1.61 -9.91
N ARG A 36 2.73 2.00 -10.95
CA ARG A 36 3.28 2.87 -12.01
C ARG A 36 3.62 4.27 -11.52
N GLU A 37 2.93 4.75 -10.49
CA GLU A 37 3.14 6.08 -9.93
C GLU A 37 4.28 6.13 -8.91
N LEU A 38 4.75 4.97 -8.43
CA LEU A 38 5.81 4.93 -7.44
C LEU A 38 7.15 5.31 -8.05
N GLY A 39 7.96 5.99 -7.24
CA GLY A 39 9.31 6.34 -7.63
C GLY A 39 10.27 5.16 -7.53
N ARG A 40 11.54 5.47 -7.54
CA ARG A 40 12.59 4.46 -7.42
C ARG A 40 12.67 3.94 -5.98
N VAL A 41 13.22 2.74 -5.85
CA VAL A 41 13.65 2.22 -4.54
C VAL A 41 14.60 3.24 -3.92
N GLY A 42 14.37 3.56 -2.65
CA GLY A 42 15.11 4.59 -1.92
C GLY A 42 14.39 5.92 -1.86
N SER A 43 13.34 6.13 -2.67
CA SER A 43 12.59 7.38 -2.64
C SER A 43 11.53 7.38 -1.54
N GLU A 44 11.11 8.58 -1.16
CA GLU A 44 10.02 8.75 -0.19
C GLU A 44 8.68 8.49 -0.84
N VAL A 45 7.82 7.80 -0.11
CA VAL A 45 6.48 7.50 -0.61
C VAL A 45 5.47 7.77 0.49
N ARG A 46 4.24 8.10 0.08
CA ARG A 46 3.08 8.19 0.96
C ARG A 46 1.96 7.41 0.30
N LEU A 47 1.40 6.44 1.02
CA LEU A 47 0.33 5.61 0.50
C LEU A 47 -0.86 5.66 1.45
N HIS A 48 -2.06 5.75 0.87
CA HIS A 48 -3.30 5.55 1.60
C HIS A 48 -3.52 4.06 1.71
N THR A 49 -3.89 3.57 2.88
CA THR A 49 -3.89 2.13 3.11
C THR A 49 -5.24 1.61 3.55
N HIS A 50 -5.44 0.33 3.30
CA HIS A 50 -6.58 -0.43 3.79
C HIS A 50 -6.05 -1.74 4.37
N LEU A 51 -6.31 -1.97 5.65
CA LEU A 51 -5.95 -3.23 6.29
C LEU A 51 -7.12 -4.19 6.17
N HIS A 52 -6.90 -5.28 5.46
CA HIS A 52 -7.92 -6.31 5.28
C HIS A 52 -7.61 -7.46 6.24
N VAL A 53 -8.53 -7.69 7.16
CA VAL A 53 -8.40 -8.73 8.18
C VAL A 53 -9.21 -9.93 7.73
N ARG A 54 -8.53 -11.06 7.59
CA ARG A 54 -9.19 -12.33 7.30
C ARG A 54 -8.91 -13.29 8.43
N GLU A 55 -9.62 -14.39 8.47
CA GLU A 55 -9.50 -15.39 9.51
C GLU A 55 -8.06 -15.91 9.66
N ASP A 56 -7.37 -16.07 8.56
CA ASP A 56 -6.04 -16.66 8.51
C ASP A 56 -4.94 -15.71 8.05
N ALA A 57 -5.25 -14.44 7.80
CA ALA A 57 -4.26 -13.51 7.26
C ALA A 57 -4.62 -12.06 7.51
N LEU A 58 -3.59 -11.22 7.55
CA LEU A 58 -3.72 -9.77 7.53
C LEU A 58 -3.06 -9.30 6.24
N GLU A 59 -3.79 -8.52 5.44
CA GLU A 59 -3.27 -7.98 4.19
C GLU A 59 -3.38 -6.47 4.20
N LEU A 60 -2.30 -5.81 3.85
CA LEU A 60 -2.27 -4.35 3.77
C LEU A 60 -2.24 -3.95 2.30
N PHE A 61 -3.19 -3.11 1.90
CA PHE A 61 -3.29 -2.59 0.54
C PHE A 61 -2.91 -1.12 0.53
N GLY A 62 -2.21 -0.68 -0.51
CA GLY A 62 -1.75 0.70 -0.62
C GLY A 62 -2.15 1.34 -1.93
N PHE A 63 -2.45 2.64 -1.87
CA PHE A 63 -2.93 3.43 -3.02
C PHE A 63 -2.31 4.82 -2.97
N VAL A 64 -1.91 5.36 -4.11
CA VAL A 64 -1.35 6.72 -4.15
C VAL A 64 -2.42 7.80 -4.01
N THR A 65 -3.68 7.50 -4.35
CA THR A 65 -4.76 8.48 -4.25
C THR A 65 -5.90 7.98 -3.38
N THR A 66 -6.63 8.93 -2.79
CA THR A 66 -7.83 8.60 -2.01
C THR A 66 -8.95 8.07 -2.91
N SER A 67 -8.98 8.48 -4.18
CA SER A 67 -9.96 7.98 -5.15
C SER A 67 -9.80 6.49 -5.40
N GLU A 68 -8.55 6.03 -5.55
CA GLU A 68 -8.27 4.60 -5.72
C GLU A 68 -8.67 3.81 -4.49
N LEU A 69 -8.38 4.33 -3.30
CA LEU A 69 -8.78 3.71 -2.04
C LEU A 69 -10.29 3.59 -1.95
N ALA A 70 -11.02 4.66 -2.29
CA ALA A 70 -12.47 4.68 -2.25
C ALA A 70 -13.06 3.64 -3.22
N MET A 71 -12.52 3.55 -4.43
CA MET A 71 -12.95 2.58 -5.42
C MET A 71 -12.72 1.14 -4.92
N PHE A 72 -11.57 0.89 -4.35
CA PHE A 72 -11.23 -0.41 -3.78
C PHE A 72 -12.23 -0.80 -2.70
N ARG A 73 -12.52 0.11 -1.78
CA ARG A 73 -13.48 -0.13 -0.69
C ARG A 73 -14.88 -0.40 -1.21
N ALA A 74 -15.29 0.29 -2.26
CA ALA A 74 -16.59 0.07 -2.89
C ALA A 74 -16.69 -1.33 -3.49
N LEU A 75 -15.59 -1.82 -4.07
CA LEU A 75 -15.57 -3.15 -4.69
C LEU A 75 -15.61 -4.28 -3.67
N ILE A 76 -15.05 -4.09 -2.49
CA ILE A 76 -14.97 -5.14 -1.47
C ILE A 76 -16.09 -5.06 -0.43
N SER A 77 -16.89 -4.02 -0.44
CA SER A 77 -17.93 -3.79 0.58
C SER A 77 -19.25 -4.47 0.28
N VAL A 78 -19.29 -5.46 -0.55
CA VAL A 78 -20.52 -6.13 -0.97
C VAL A 78 -21.03 -7.08 0.10
#